data_75e201c990cd12d4c986da58d3875000
#
_entry.id   75e201c990cd12d4c986da58d3875000
#
_cell.length_a   1.000
_cell.length_b   1.000
_cell.length_c   1.000
_cell.angle_alpha   90.00
_cell.angle_beta   90.00
_cell.angle_gamma   90.00
#
_symmetry.space_group_name_H-M   'P 1'
#
loop_
_entity.id
_entity.type
_entity.pdbx_description
1 polymer ?
#
loop_
_entity_poly.entity_id
_entity_poly.type
_entity_poly.pdbx_seq_one_letter_code
_entity_poly.pdbx_strand_id
1 'polypeptide(L)'
;MKSHKGWFAGFAFIAAVATVGSGFSAFSEASTPERSFEFTYLTRIPGLPAEAKISRIWIPLPQPGPYQTINDLKIESPFAYTKHRDSEYGNEYVYLEIPPAKAAGPGEVRITFQATRQEHRVALGARTTDPSLVAGAGELRRFLEPDRRVPLLGIIGELSAQETHGIQDPVAKARAVYDYVIATMRYDKSGTGWGNGDAIWACTAKRGNCTDFHALFIGMMRAAGIPARFEIGFSLPEDQHGGTIAGYHCWAQFYVQPYGWIPVDASEAWKHPQKKNYFFGAHDDDRVQFSVGRDIRLDPPQQGEPLNYFIYPYAEVDGKPLALESKFSFQDRMSSSD
;
A
#
# COMPACT_ATOMS: atom_id res chain seq x y z
N MET A 1 -12.37 75.85 76.06
CA MET A 1 -12.62 76.90 75.05
C MET A 1 -12.12 76.43 73.69
N LYS A 2 -12.99 76.51 72.69
CA LYS A 2 -12.78 76.26 71.24
C LYS A 2 -12.59 74.84 70.76
N SER A 3 -13.69 74.37 70.26
CA SER A 3 -13.95 73.21 69.36
C SER A 3 -13.24 73.33 68.04
N HIS A 4 -12.76 72.22 67.52
CA HIS A 4 -12.63 72.07 66.08
C HIS A 4 -13.08 70.62 65.68
N LYS A 5 -14.15 70.60 64.87
CA LYS A 5 -14.69 69.47 64.19
C LYS A 5 -13.79 69.11 63.02
N GLY A 6 -13.29 67.85 62.97
CA GLY A 6 -12.62 67.28 61.82
C GLY A 6 -13.57 66.39 61.02
N TRP A 7 -13.74 66.65 59.73
CA TRP A 7 -14.54 65.85 58.83
C TRP A 7 -13.66 64.66 58.29
N PHE A 8 -14.15 63.45 58.41
CA PHE A 8 -13.58 62.28 57.75
C PHE A 8 -14.32 62.07 56.43
N ALA A 9 -13.63 62.25 55.29
CA ALA A 9 -14.07 61.83 53.95
C ALA A 9 -13.65 60.41 53.72
N GLY A 10 -14.62 59.51 53.58
CA GLY A 10 -14.35 58.11 53.23
C GLY A 10 -14.13 57.98 51.74
N PHE A 11 -12.96 57.45 51.37
CA PHE A 11 -12.68 57.01 50.01
C PHE A 11 -13.09 55.57 49.87
N ALA A 12 -14.09 55.31 49.01
CA ALA A 12 -14.44 53.97 48.57
C ALA A 12 -13.51 53.56 47.45
N PHE A 13 -12.68 52.54 47.66
CA PHE A 13 -11.91 51.88 46.63
C PHE A 13 -12.82 50.88 45.93
N ILE A 14 -13.10 51.14 44.64
CA ILE A 14 -13.72 50.18 43.73
C ILE A 14 -12.59 49.31 43.15
N ALA A 15 -12.46 48.06 43.56
CA ALA A 15 -11.57 47.10 42.95
C ALA A 15 -12.21 46.55 41.66
N ALA A 16 -11.69 46.96 40.54
CA ALA A 16 -12.04 46.39 39.23
C ALA A 16 -11.33 45.01 39.08
N VAL A 17 -12.13 43.92 39.18
CA VAL A 17 -11.63 42.58 38.87
C VAL A 17 -11.61 42.45 37.35
N ALA A 18 -10.43 42.50 36.76
CA ALA A 18 -10.21 42.18 35.35
C ALA A 18 -10.23 40.63 35.21
N THR A 19 -11.32 40.07 34.70
CA THR A 19 -11.39 38.68 34.26
C THR A 19 -10.56 38.54 32.98
N VAL A 20 -9.33 37.96 33.10
CA VAL A 20 -8.54 37.52 31.96
C VAL A 20 -9.23 36.26 31.43
N GLY A 21 -10.01 36.39 30.39
CA GLY A 21 -10.57 35.28 29.63
C GLY A 21 -9.43 34.57 28.91
N SER A 22 -9.04 33.38 29.43
CA SER A 22 -8.13 32.46 28.75
C SER A 22 -8.86 31.90 27.54
N GLY A 23 -8.66 32.54 26.37
CA GLY A 23 -9.08 32.00 25.09
C GLY A 23 -8.26 30.74 24.80
N PHE A 24 -8.81 29.58 25.12
CA PHE A 24 -8.32 28.33 24.54
C PHE A 24 -8.64 28.35 23.04
N SER A 25 -7.66 28.71 22.21
CA SER A 25 -7.72 28.42 20.79
C SER A 25 -7.68 26.91 20.66
N ALA A 26 -8.82 26.29 20.38
CA ALA A 26 -8.87 24.92 19.92
C ALA A 26 -8.07 24.87 18.61
N PHE A 27 -6.89 24.30 18.67
CA PHE A 27 -6.19 23.88 17.46
C PHE A 27 -7.10 22.82 16.82
N SER A 28 -7.72 23.17 15.72
CA SER A 28 -8.38 22.21 14.85
C SER A 28 -7.27 21.25 14.38
N GLU A 29 -7.28 20.01 14.88
CA GLU A 29 -6.47 18.97 14.26
C GLU A 29 -6.89 18.92 12.80
N ALA A 30 -5.94 19.17 11.90
CA ALA A 30 -6.18 19.02 10.48
C ALA A 30 -6.58 17.56 10.25
N SER A 31 -7.76 17.34 9.68
CA SER A 31 -8.23 15.99 9.36
C SER A 31 -7.21 15.31 8.44
N THR A 32 -6.91 14.03 8.75
CA THR A 32 -6.06 13.22 7.88
C THR A 32 -6.69 13.17 6.48
N PRO A 33 -5.93 13.45 5.39
CA PRO A 33 -6.43 13.32 4.04
C PRO A 33 -7.09 11.97 3.81
N GLU A 34 -8.27 11.98 3.17
CA GLU A 34 -9.07 10.79 2.94
C GLU A 34 -9.80 10.90 1.61
N ARG A 35 -9.78 9.82 0.82
CA ARG A 35 -10.53 9.71 -0.43
C ARG A 35 -11.48 8.54 -0.40
N SER A 36 -12.75 8.79 -0.74
CA SER A 36 -13.78 7.76 -0.86
C SER A 36 -14.22 7.60 -2.32
N PHE A 37 -14.26 6.36 -2.79
CA PHE A 37 -14.59 6.06 -4.19
C PHE A 37 -15.24 4.67 -4.32
N GLU A 38 -15.98 4.49 -5.41
CA GLU A 38 -16.38 3.18 -5.90
C GLU A 38 -15.35 2.68 -6.90
N PHE A 39 -14.95 1.41 -6.78
CA PHE A 39 -14.00 0.77 -7.68
C PHE A 39 -14.67 -0.41 -8.39
N THR A 40 -14.42 -0.54 -9.70
CA THR A 40 -14.84 -1.67 -10.51
C THR A 40 -13.63 -2.43 -11.06
N TYR A 41 -13.55 -3.70 -10.75
CA TYR A 41 -12.61 -4.67 -11.30
C TYR A 41 -13.36 -5.63 -12.20
N LEU A 42 -13.09 -5.62 -13.49
CA LEU A 42 -13.74 -6.46 -14.49
C LEU A 42 -12.75 -7.48 -15.05
N THR A 43 -13.07 -8.76 -15.00
CA THR A 43 -12.31 -9.84 -15.61
C THR A 43 -13.12 -10.50 -16.71
N ARG A 44 -12.56 -10.57 -17.91
CA ARG A 44 -13.15 -11.31 -19.03
C ARG A 44 -12.56 -12.69 -19.13
N ILE A 45 -13.42 -13.69 -19.08
CA ILE A 45 -13.08 -15.09 -19.26
C ILE A 45 -13.42 -15.43 -20.70
N PRO A 46 -12.45 -15.80 -21.56
CA PRO A 46 -12.72 -16.21 -22.92
C PRO A 46 -13.51 -17.54 -22.96
N GLY A 47 -14.02 -17.92 -24.11
CA GLY A 47 -14.54 -19.26 -24.31
C GLY A 47 -13.46 -20.29 -23.96
N LEU A 48 -13.78 -21.21 -23.04
CA LEU A 48 -12.84 -22.24 -22.59
C LEU A 48 -12.89 -23.43 -23.55
N PRO A 49 -11.76 -24.16 -23.77
CA PRO A 49 -11.72 -25.32 -24.64
C PRO A 49 -12.74 -26.38 -24.21
N ALA A 50 -13.53 -26.88 -25.15
CA ALA A 50 -14.57 -27.88 -24.87
C ALA A 50 -14.01 -29.21 -24.33
N GLU A 51 -12.76 -29.53 -24.66
CA GLU A 51 -12.01 -30.69 -24.21
C GLU A 51 -11.32 -30.50 -22.85
N ALA A 52 -11.33 -29.30 -22.31
CA ALA A 52 -10.71 -29.01 -21.00
C ALA A 52 -11.41 -29.81 -19.90
N LYS A 53 -10.63 -30.51 -19.07
CA LYS A 53 -11.14 -31.25 -17.92
C LYS A 53 -11.52 -30.32 -16.78
N ILE A 54 -10.74 -29.28 -16.57
CA ILE A 54 -10.94 -28.34 -15.49
C ILE A 54 -10.30 -26.99 -15.82
N SER A 55 -11.00 -25.91 -15.51
CA SER A 55 -10.45 -24.55 -15.55
C SER A 55 -10.56 -23.91 -14.17
N ARG A 56 -9.48 -23.31 -13.71
CA ARG A 56 -9.38 -22.67 -12.40
C ARG A 56 -8.99 -21.21 -12.56
N ILE A 57 -9.66 -20.34 -11.84
CA ILE A 57 -9.41 -18.90 -11.91
C ILE A 57 -9.39 -18.34 -10.50
N TRP A 58 -8.38 -17.52 -10.22
CA TRP A 58 -8.24 -16.78 -8.98
C TRP A 58 -8.20 -15.28 -9.30
N ILE A 59 -9.06 -14.50 -8.68
CA ILE A 59 -9.17 -13.04 -8.91
C ILE A 59 -8.95 -12.34 -7.58
N PRO A 60 -7.93 -11.46 -7.45
CA PRO A 60 -7.62 -10.81 -6.18
C PRO A 60 -8.75 -9.88 -5.74
N LEU A 61 -8.94 -9.77 -4.42
CA LEU A 61 -9.86 -8.85 -3.77
C LEU A 61 -9.09 -7.72 -3.07
N PRO A 62 -9.69 -6.54 -2.91
CA PRO A 62 -9.09 -5.47 -2.12
C PRO A 62 -8.96 -5.88 -0.66
N GLN A 63 -7.88 -5.43 -0.01
CA GLN A 63 -7.61 -5.75 1.39
C GLN A 63 -8.08 -4.61 2.31
N PRO A 64 -8.95 -4.88 3.30
CA PRO A 64 -9.17 -3.94 4.39
C PRO A 64 -7.91 -3.84 5.27
N GLY A 65 -7.72 -2.69 5.90
CA GLY A 65 -6.57 -2.47 6.77
C GLY A 65 -6.67 -1.17 7.57
N PRO A 66 -5.65 -0.81 8.32
CA PRO A 66 -5.68 0.39 9.17
C PRO A 66 -5.95 1.71 8.41
N TYR A 67 -5.58 1.75 7.13
CA TYR A 67 -5.70 2.94 6.28
C TYR A 67 -6.62 2.74 5.09
N GLN A 68 -7.36 1.62 5.05
CA GLN A 68 -8.28 1.29 3.97
C GLN A 68 -9.49 0.53 4.48
N THR A 69 -10.67 1.11 4.30
CA THR A 69 -11.95 0.45 4.57
C THR A 69 -12.56 0.00 3.25
N ILE A 70 -13.09 -1.23 3.21
CA ILE A 70 -13.79 -1.79 2.06
C ILE A 70 -15.22 -2.11 2.46
N ASN A 71 -16.18 -1.52 1.76
CA ASN A 71 -17.61 -1.70 1.99
C ASN A 71 -18.31 -2.13 0.70
N ASP A 72 -19.51 -2.67 0.83
CA ASP A 72 -20.40 -3.02 -0.28
C ASP A 72 -19.77 -3.87 -1.38
N LEU A 73 -18.87 -4.78 -1.00
CA LEU A 73 -18.21 -5.68 -1.95
C LEU A 73 -19.25 -6.62 -2.60
N LYS A 74 -19.44 -6.45 -3.91
CA LYS A 74 -20.32 -7.26 -4.75
C LYS A 74 -19.51 -8.00 -5.79
N ILE A 75 -19.86 -9.26 -6.02
CA ILE A 75 -19.24 -10.12 -7.03
C ILE A 75 -20.36 -10.64 -7.92
N GLU A 76 -20.35 -10.24 -9.18
CA GLU A 76 -21.25 -10.73 -10.21
C GLU A 76 -20.47 -11.70 -11.10
N SER A 77 -20.93 -12.94 -11.19
CA SER A 77 -20.28 -13.98 -11.96
C SER A 77 -21.31 -14.94 -12.55
N PRO A 78 -21.18 -15.32 -13.83
CA PRO A 78 -22.01 -16.37 -14.43
C PRO A 78 -21.61 -17.78 -13.92
N PHE A 79 -20.47 -17.89 -13.23
CA PHE A 79 -19.94 -19.13 -12.68
C PHE A 79 -20.05 -19.14 -11.15
N ALA A 80 -20.20 -20.31 -10.57
CA ALA A 80 -20.10 -20.47 -9.12
C ALA A 80 -18.68 -20.12 -8.65
N TYR A 81 -18.60 -19.43 -7.51
CA TYR A 81 -17.33 -19.01 -6.91
C TYR A 81 -17.33 -19.21 -5.40
N THR A 82 -16.14 -19.24 -4.84
CA THR A 82 -15.89 -19.21 -3.40
C THR A 82 -14.84 -18.13 -3.09
N LYS A 83 -14.82 -17.64 -1.85
CA LYS A 83 -13.77 -16.72 -1.37
C LYS A 83 -12.74 -17.50 -0.59
N HIS A 84 -11.49 -17.23 -0.85
CA HIS A 84 -10.34 -17.86 -0.19
C HIS A 84 -9.33 -16.81 0.26
N ARG A 85 -8.34 -17.27 1.02
CA ARG A 85 -7.23 -16.45 1.51
C ARG A 85 -5.95 -17.28 1.46
N ASP A 86 -4.85 -16.68 0.97
CA ASP A 86 -3.56 -17.36 1.08
C ASP A 86 -3.08 -17.42 2.54
N SER A 87 -2.32 -18.47 2.86
CA SER A 87 -1.90 -18.77 4.23
C SER A 87 -0.69 -17.94 4.68
N GLU A 88 0.07 -17.33 3.76
CA GLU A 88 1.33 -16.67 4.07
C GLU A 88 1.14 -15.17 4.35
N TYR A 89 0.36 -14.49 3.51
CA TYR A 89 0.15 -13.04 3.60
C TYR A 89 -1.28 -12.66 3.95
N GLY A 90 -2.22 -13.61 3.85
CA GLY A 90 -3.63 -13.39 4.11
C GLY A 90 -4.37 -12.66 3.00
N ASN A 91 -3.84 -12.63 1.77
CA ASN A 91 -4.51 -12.01 0.64
C ASN A 91 -5.81 -12.73 0.30
N GLU A 92 -6.90 -11.99 0.19
CA GLU A 92 -8.21 -12.53 -0.18
C GLU A 92 -8.41 -12.52 -1.70
N TYR A 93 -9.14 -13.51 -2.19
CA TYR A 93 -9.47 -13.63 -3.61
C TYR A 93 -10.74 -14.46 -3.84
N VAL A 94 -11.30 -14.28 -5.02
CA VAL A 94 -12.36 -15.13 -5.57
C VAL A 94 -11.71 -16.31 -6.28
N TYR A 95 -12.22 -17.51 -6.02
CA TYR A 95 -11.85 -18.73 -6.72
C TYR A 95 -13.03 -19.30 -7.50
N LEU A 96 -12.79 -19.60 -8.77
CA LEU A 96 -13.74 -20.26 -9.63
C LEU A 96 -13.13 -21.59 -10.13
N GLU A 97 -13.90 -22.67 -10.01
CA GLU A 97 -13.61 -23.94 -10.64
C GLU A 97 -14.71 -24.24 -11.66
N ILE A 98 -14.34 -24.26 -12.93
CA ILE A 98 -15.28 -24.37 -14.05
C ILE A 98 -15.13 -25.75 -14.70
N PRO A 99 -16.10 -26.67 -14.48
CA PRO A 99 -16.10 -27.98 -15.09
C PRO A 99 -16.45 -27.93 -16.59
N PRO A 100 -16.12 -28.98 -17.37
CA PRO A 100 -16.29 -29.01 -18.84
C PRO A 100 -17.68 -28.64 -19.33
N ALA A 101 -18.72 -29.11 -18.64
CA ALA A 101 -20.12 -28.90 -19.03
C ALA A 101 -20.57 -27.42 -18.96
N LYS A 102 -19.81 -26.56 -18.27
CA LYS A 102 -20.07 -25.14 -18.11
C LYS A 102 -19.06 -24.23 -18.82
N ALA A 103 -18.05 -24.85 -19.46
CA ALA A 103 -16.96 -24.12 -20.12
C ALA A 103 -17.32 -23.56 -21.51
N ALA A 104 -18.55 -23.73 -21.97
CA ALA A 104 -18.92 -23.55 -23.37
C ALA A 104 -19.09 -22.09 -23.86
N GLY A 105 -18.88 -21.07 -23.04
CA GLY A 105 -19.07 -19.70 -23.49
C GLY A 105 -18.18 -18.69 -22.76
N PRO A 106 -17.92 -17.52 -23.36
CA PRO A 106 -17.25 -16.43 -22.68
C PRO A 106 -18.08 -15.93 -21.49
N GLY A 107 -17.41 -15.48 -20.44
CA GLY A 107 -18.04 -14.92 -19.26
C GLY A 107 -17.33 -13.66 -18.79
N GLU A 108 -17.98 -12.93 -17.91
CA GLU A 108 -17.42 -11.75 -17.27
C GLU A 108 -17.64 -11.83 -15.76
N VAL A 109 -16.58 -11.65 -15.00
CA VAL A 109 -16.67 -11.50 -13.53
C VAL A 109 -16.43 -10.03 -13.21
N ARG A 110 -17.42 -9.44 -12.54
CA ARG A 110 -17.39 -8.04 -12.10
C ARG A 110 -17.32 -7.99 -10.59
N ILE A 111 -16.33 -7.30 -10.07
CA ILE A 111 -16.18 -7.02 -8.64
C ILE A 111 -16.33 -5.52 -8.46
N THR A 112 -17.31 -5.08 -7.68
CA THR A 112 -17.50 -3.67 -7.31
C THR A 112 -17.44 -3.52 -5.80
N PHE A 113 -16.86 -2.44 -5.33
CA PHE A 113 -16.80 -2.14 -3.91
C PHE A 113 -16.62 -0.64 -3.68
N GLN A 114 -16.96 -0.21 -2.48
CA GLN A 114 -16.64 1.13 -2.00
C GLN A 114 -15.38 1.05 -1.16
N ALA A 115 -14.43 1.92 -1.46
CA ALA A 115 -13.22 2.08 -0.67
C ALA A 115 -13.15 3.47 -0.07
N THR A 116 -12.72 3.54 1.18
CA THR A 116 -12.27 4.77 1.81
C THR A 116 -10.80 4.57 2.16
N ARG A 117 -9.95 5.37 1.54
CA ARG A 117 -8.50 5.35 1.75
C ARG A 117 -8.06 6.59 2.51
N GLN A 118 -7.36 6.39 3.63
CA GLN A 118 -6.72 7.46 4.39
C GLN A 118 -5.24 7.55 4.06
N GLU A 119 -4.69 8.76 4.12
CA GLU A 119 -3.24 8.94 4.08
C GLU A 119 -2.59 8.08 5.17
N HIS A 120 -1.65 7.22 4.77
CA HIS A 120 -0.81 6.50 5.73
C HIS A 120 0.46 7.31 5.94
N ARG A 121 0.55 8.03 7.04
CA ARG A 121 1.70 8.87 7.38
C ARG A 121 2.27 8.54 8.74
N VAL A 122 3.58 8.31 8.78
CA VAL A 122 4.35 8.06 10.01
C VAL A 122 5.20 9.27 10.33
N ALA A 123 4.94 9.89 11.48
CA ALA A 123 5.76 10.99 11.99
C ALA A 123 7.09 10.45 12.53
N LEU A 124 8.11 10.43 11.68
CA LEU A 124 9.45 10.00 12.06
C LEU A 124 10.03 10.98 13.10
N GLY A 125 10.35 10.48 14.29
CA GLY A 125 10.76 11.29 15.45
C GLY A 125 9.74 11.31 16.60
N ALA A 126 8.46 11.06 16.33
CA ALA A 126 7.43 10.82 17.34
C ALA A 126 7.24 9.31 17.54
N ARG A 127 7.24 8.85 18.80
CA ARG A 127 6.97 7.43 19.08
C ARG A 127 5.49 7.16 18.96
N THR A 128 5.11 6.11 18.21
CA THR A 128 3.73 5.63 18.28
C THR A 128 3.49 4.95 19.62
N THR A 129 2.32 5.21 20.19
CA THR A 129 1.81 4.52 21.38
C THR A 129 0.72 3.49 21.03
N ASP A 130 0.40 3.36 19.74
CA ASP A 130 -0.63 2.44 19.28
C ASP A 130 -0.08 0.99 19.21
N PRO A 131 -0.50 0.10 20.12
CA PRO A 131 -0.04 -1.28 20.15
C PRO A 131 -0.51 -2.09 18.93
N SER A 132 -1.54 -1.66 18.21
CA SER A 132 -2.04 -2.35 17.02
C SER A 132 -1.09 -2.25 15.84
N LEU A 133 -0.17 -1.28 15.85
CA LEU A 133 0.86 -1.09 14.84
C LEU A 133 2.14 -1.89 15.12
N VAL A 134 2.21 -2.58 16.27
CA VAL A 134 3.37 -3.38 16.67
C VAL A 134 3.19 -4.82 16.19
N ALA A 135 3.93 -5.20 15.15
CA ALA A 135 3.95 -6.57 14.65
C ALA A 135 4.79 -7.48 15.56
N GLY A 136 4.33 -8.72 15.76
CA GLY A 136 5.08 -9.75 16.48
C GLY A 136 6.31 -10.23 15.70
N ALA A 137 7.33 -10.73 16.40
CA ALA A 137 8.56 -11.21 15.76
C ALA A 137 8.29 -12.34 14.74
N GLY A 138 7.28 -13.20 14.98
CA GLY A 138 6.86 -14.24 14.05
C GLY A 138 6.30 -13.70 12.75
N GLU A 139 5.52 -12.63 12.81
CA GLU A 139 4.92 -11.95 11.66
C GLU A 139 5.98 -11.23 10.81
N LEU A 140 7.03 -10.72 11.45
CA LEU A 140 8.11 -10.00 10.76
C LEU A 140 9.10 -10.94 10.04
N ARG A 141 9.18 -12.21 10.45
CA ARG A 141 10.17 -13.15 9.94
C ARG A 141 10.12 -13.28 8.42
N ARG A 142 8.92 -13.44 7.83
CA ARG A 142 8.77 -13.57 6.38
C ARG A 142 9.30 -12.36 5.62
N PHE A 143 9.18 -11.18 6.20
CA PHE A 143 9.62 -9.93 5.61
C PHE A 143 11.13 -9.64 5.80
N LEU A 144 11.87 -10.59 6.34
CA LEU A 144 13.33 -10.65 6.39
C LEU A 144 13.90 -11.71 5.44
N GLU A 145 13.05 -12.59 4.88
CA GLU A 145 13.47 -13.67 4.00
C GLU A 145 13.55 -13.20 2.53
N PRO A 146 14.38 -13.86 1.69
CA PRO A 146 14.43 -13.56 0.26
C PRO A 146 13.11 -13.97 -0.43
N ASP A 147 12.84 -13.31 -1.56
CA ASP A 147 11.92 -13.81 -2.58
C ASP A 147 12.74 -14.32 -3.78
N ARG A 148 12.15 -15.16 -4.63
CA ARG A 148 12.85 -15.76 -5.80
C ARG A 148 13.55 -14.72 -6.70
N ARG A 149 12.97 -13.51 -6.79
CA ARG A 149 13.52 -12.40 -7.58
C ARG A 149 14.15 -11.30 -6.72
N VAL A 150 14.18 -11.48 -5.40
CA VAL A 150 14.76 -10.52 -4.45
C VAL A 150 15.73 -11.26 -3.52
N PRO A 151 16.91 -11.66 -4.02
CA PRO A 151 17.94 -12.29 -3.19
C PRO A 151 18.53 -11.25 -2.24
N LEU A 152 19.08 -11.73 -1.12
CA LEU A 152 19.68 -10.88 -0.09
C LEU A 152 21.22 -10.92 -0.08
N LEU A 153 21.79 -11.84 -0.85
CA LEU A 153 23.24 -12.06 -0.95
C LEU A 153 23.78 -11.56 -2.30
N GLY A 154 25.10 -11.64 -2.47
CA GLY A 154 25.80 -11.14 -3.66
C GLY A 154 25.64 -9.65 -3.82
N ILE A 155 25.41 -9.16 -5.04
CA ILE A 155 25.38 -7.74 -5.35
C ILE A 155 24.38 -6.95 -4.51
N ILE A 156 23.23 -7.53 -4.16
CA ILE A 156 22.21 -6.86 -3.33
C ILE A 156 22.73 -6.67 -1.89
N GLY A 157 23.33 -7.71 -1.32
CA GLY A 157 23.93 -7.64 0.00
C GLY A 157 25.13 -6.69 0.06
N GLU A 158 25.98 -6.71 -0.96
CA GLU A 158 27.14 -5.81 -1.10
C GLU A 158 26.71 -4.33 -1.16
N LEU A 159 25.73 -4.01 -2.02
CA LEU A 159 25.17 -2.66 -2.11
C LEU A 159 24.50 -2.22 -0.81
N SER A 160 23.74 -3.11 -0.18
CA SER A 160 23.13 -2.83 1.12
C SER A 160 24.19 -2.49 2.17
N ALA A 161 25.24 -3.30 2.26
CA ALA A 161 26.33 -3.07 3.19
C ALA A 161 27.09 -1.76 2.90
N GLN A 162 27.30 -1.44 1.62
CA GLN A 162 27.96 -0.20 1.20
C GLN A 162 27.14 1.03 1.59
N GLU A 163 25.86 1.05 1.22
CA GLU A 163 25.00 2.23 1.43
C GLU A 163 24.61 2.44 2.89
N THR A 164 24.67 1.38 3.72
CA THR A 164 24.36 1.47 5.15
C THR A 164 25.61 1.46 6.04
N HIS A 165 26.81 1.51 5.44
CA HIS A 165 28.06 1.46 6.18
C HIS A 165 28.16 2.58 7.23
N GLY A 166 28.47 2.21 8.48
CA GLY A 166 28.64 3.14 9.60
C GLY A 166 27.32 3.71 10.16
N ILE A 167 26.18 3.44 9.52
CA ILE A 167 24.88 3.92 10.00
C ILE A 167 24.32 2.91 11.00
N GLN A 168 23.96 3.35 12.21
CA GLN A 168 23.39 2.48 13.23
C GLN A 168 21.86 2.55 13.27
N ASP A 169 21.30 3.76 13.12
CA ASP A 169 19.86 3.98 13.16
C ASP A 169 19.14 3.32 11.97
N PRO A 170 18.14 2.46 12.21
CA PRO A 170 17.47 1.74 11.12
C PRO A 170 16.66 2.64 10.18
N VAL A 171 16.13 3.77 10.67
CA VAL A 171 15.42 4.73 9.81
C VAL A 171 16.42 5.46 8.91
N ALA A 172 17.60 5.81 9.43
CA ALA A 172 18.67 6.41 8.64
C ALA A 172 19.23 5.43 7.60
N LYS A 173 19.36 4.13 7.92
CA LYS A 173 19.68 3.09 6.91
C LYS A 173 18.65 3.04 5.80
N ALA A 174 17.37 3.01 6.16
CA ALA A 174 16.27 3.02 5.19
C ALA A 174 16.32 4.25 4.30
N ARG A 175 16.64 5.41 4.88
CA ARG A 175 16.78 6.66 4.11
C ARG A 175 17.96 6.59 3.13
N ALA A 176 19.09 6.06 3.52
CA ALA A 176 20.25 5.88 2.64
C ALA A 176 19.92 4.95 1.46
N VAL A 177 19.28 3.82 1.71
CA VAL A 177 18.82 2.89 0.67
C VAL A 177 17.80 3.55 -0.26
N TYR A 178 16.83 4.28 0.28
CA TYR A 178 15.82 5.02 -0.49
C TYR A 178 16.46 6.06 -1.41
N ASP A 179 17.37 6.87 -0.87
CA ASP A 179 18.08 7.88 -1.64
C ASP A 179 18.95 7.27 -2.74
N TYR A 180 19.63 6.14 -2.46
CA TYR A 180 20.38 5.38 -3.44
C TYR A 180 19.51 4.90 -4.59
N VAL A 181 18.36 4.26 -4.29
CA VAL A 181 17.43 3.75 -5.32
C VAL A 181 16.94 4.87 -6.22
N ILE A 182 16.54 6.01 -5.67
CA ILE A 182 16.06 7.16 -6.44
C ILE A 182 17.19 7.78 -7.28
N ALA A 183 18.40 7.83 -6.75
CA ALA A 183 19.54 8.44 -7.45
C ALA A 183 20.05 7.56 -8.61
N THR A 184 19.94 6.24 -8.48
CA THR A 184 20.53 5.30 -9.46
C THR A 184 19.53 4.75 -10.48
N MET A 185 18.26 4.61 -10.10
CA MET A 185 17.22 4.08 -10.97
C MET A 185 16.58 5.18 -11.82
N ARG A 186 16.07 4.79 -13.00
CA ARG A 186 15.20 5.63 -13.84
C ARG A 186 13.88 4.92 -14.10
N TYR A 187 12.78 5.65 -14.04
CA TYR A 187 11.48 5.12 -14.40
C TYR A 187 11.36 5.02 -15.92
N ASP A 188 11.68 3.87 -16.47
CA ASP A 188 11.79 3.62 -17.90
C ASP A 188 11.31 2.21 -18.23
N LYS A 189 10.26 2.12 -19.03
CA LYS A 189 9.62 0.88 -19.48
C LYS A 189 10.04 0.47 -20.91
N SER A 190 11.08 1.07 -21.45
CA SER A 190 11.58 0.71 -22.79
C SER A 190 12.28 -0.65 -22.80
N GLY A 191 12.19 -1.36 -23.91
CA GLY A 191 12.83 -2.67 -24.09
C GLY A 191 12.19 -3.79 -23.24
N THR A 192 13.01 -4.75 -22.81
CA THR A 192 12.57 -5.94 -22.07
C THR A 192 13.20 -6.02 -20.68
N GLY A 193 12.66 -6.89 -19.82
CA GLY A 193 13.20 -7.20 -18.49
C GLY A 193 12.59 -6.38 -17.35
N TRP A 194 12.02 -5.21 -17.61
CA TRP A 194 11.35 -4.40 -16.60
C TRP A 194 10.01 -5.00 -16.15
N GLY A 195 9.55 -4.60 -14.97
CA GLY A 195 8.25 -4.98 -14.43
C GLY A 195 8.20 -6.36 -13.76
N ASN A 196 9.31 -7.09 -13.78
CA ASN A 196 9.42 -8.37 -13.10
C ASN A 196 9.75 -8.23 -11.60
N GLY A 197 10.19 -7.04 -11.17
CA GLY A 197 10.67 -6.84 -9.82
C GLY A 197 11.85 -7.76 -9.50
N ASP A 198 12.75 -7.94 -10.44
CA ASP A 198 14.00 -8.65 -10.25
C ASP A 198 15.06 -7.65 -9.75
N ALA A 199 15.44 -7.81 -8.48
CA ALA A 199 16.34 -6.87 -7.82
C ALA A 199 17.73 -6.85 -8.47
N ILE A 200 18.24 -7.99 -8.97
CA ILE A 200 19.53 -8.05 -9.66
C ILE A 200 19.44 -7.33 -11.01
N TRP A 201 18.36 -7.57 -11.76
CA TRP A 201 18.16 -6.88 -13.02
C TRP A 201 17.99 -5.36 -12.80
N ALA A 202 17.20 -4.94 -11.83
CA ALA A 202 17.00 -3.54 -11.49
C ALA A 202 18.30 -2.84 -11.13
N CYS A 203 19.12 -3.47 -10.27
CA CYS A 203 20.43 -3.00 -9.88
C CYS A 203 21.40 -2.83 -11.07
N THR A 204 21.39 -3.79 -12.02
CA THR A 204 22.29 -3.82 -13.17
C THR A 204 21.83 -2.88 -14.28
N ALA A 205 20.54 -2.93 -14.64
CA ALA A 205 19.93 -2.12 -15.69
C ALA A 205 19.71 -0.65 -15.27
N LYS A 206 19.65 -0.38 -13.97
CA LYS A 206 19.40 0.94 -13.35
C LYS A 206 18.16 1.63 -13.91
N ARG A 207 17.14 0.85 -14.22
CA ARG A 207 15.85 1.31 -14.75
C ARG A 207 14.75 0.30 -14.49
N GLY A 208 13.51 0.70 -14.73
CA GLY A 208 12.34 -0.16 -14.63
C GLY A 208 11.08 0.61 -14.25
N ASN A 209 10.06 -0.10 -13.79
CA ASN A 209 8.85 0.48 -13.25
C ASN A 209 8.83 0.41 -11.71
N CYS A 210 7.67 0.71 -11.10
CA CYS A 210 7.51 0.66 -9.64
C CYS A 210 7.94 -0.68 -9.03
N THR A 211 7.66 -1.82 -9.70
CA THR A 211 8.01 -3.15 -9.21
C THR A 211 9.52 -3.32 -9.06
N ASP A 212 10.29 -2.82 -10.04
CA ASP A 212 11.74 -2.93 -10.06
C ASP A 212 12.39 -2.01 -9.02
N PHE A 213 11.89 -0.78 -8.86
CA PHE A 213 12.32 0.15 -7.82
C PHE A 213 12.15 -0.46 -6.43
N HIS A 214 10.95 -1.01 -6.15
CA HIS A 214 10.65 -1.54 -4.83
C HIS A 214 11.29 -2.91 -4.59
N ALA A 215 11.56 -3.72 -5.63
CA ALA A 215 12.33 -4.95 -5.47
C ALA A 215 13.77 -4.65 -5.01
N LEU A 216 14.43 -3.65 -5.61
CA LEU A 216 15.77 -3.24 -5.19
C LEU A 216 15.75 -2.67 -3.77
N PHE A 217 14.82 -1.77 -3.45
CA PHE A 217 14.66 -1.23 -2.10
C PHE A 217 14.45 -2.34 -1.07
N ILE A 218 13.48 -3.22 -1.27
CA ILE A 218 13.14 -4.31 -0.33
C ILE A 218 14.32 -5.26 -0.14
N GLY A 219 15.01 -5.64 -1.23
CA GLY A 219 16.17 -6.51 -1.16
C GLY A 219 17.29 -5.93 -0.30
N MET A 220 17.62 -4.65 -0.52
CA MET A 220 18.65 -3.95 0.27
C MET A 220 18.23 -3.79 1.73
N MET A 221 16.96 -3.48 2.01
CA MET A 221 16.44 -3.36 3.38
C MET A 221 16.52 -4.67 4.15
N ARG A 222 16.05 -5.76 3.54
CA ARG A 222 16.10 -7.10 4.15
C ARG A 222 17.55 -7.56 4.35
N ALA A 223 18.45 -7.28 3.41
CA ALA A 223 19.89 -7.56 3.54
C ALA A 223 20.54 -6.76 4.68
N ALA A 224 20.03 -5.56 4.99
CA ALA A 224 20.44 -4.77 6.16
C ALA A 224 19.78 -5.24 7.48
N GLY A 225 19.01 -6.34 7.47
CA GLY A 225 18.31 -6.87 8.64
C GLY A 225 17.04 -6.10 9.02
N ILE A 226 16.49 -5.29 8.12
CA ILE A 226 15.27 -4.50 8.36
C ILE A 226 14.11 -5.14 7.60
N PRO A 227 13.03 -5.57 8.30
CA PRO A 227 11.87 -6.17 7.63
C PRO A 227 11.27 -5.20 6.62
N ALA A 228 11.03 -5.66 5.40
CA ALA A 228 10.41 -4.87 4.34
C ALA A 228 9.43 -5.71 3.53
N ARG A 229 8.27 -5.12 3.17
CA ARG A 229 7.21 -5.81 2.45
C ARG A 229 6.83 -5.07 1.16
N PHE A 230 6.40 -5.86 0.21
CA PHE A 230 5.85 -5.41 -1.06
C PHE A 230 4.34 -5.32 -0.96
N GLU A 231 3.77 -4.23 -1.44
CA GLU A 231 2.33 -4.03 -1.55
C GLU A 231 1.98 -3.61 -2.96
N ILE A 232 0.84 -4.08 -3.46
CA ILE A 232 0.39 -3.81 -4.82
C ILE A 232 -1.10 -3.52 -4.87
N GLY A 233 -1.47 -2.61 -5.76
CA GLY A 233 -2.83 -2.18 -5.98
C GLY A 233 -2.92 -1.29 -7.21
N PHE A 234 -3.69 -0.21 -7.11
CA PHE A 234 -3.85 0.78 -8.18
C PHE A 234 -3.68 2.19 -7.61
N SER A 235 -3.02 3.07 -8.39
CA SER A 235 -3.08 4.52 -8.16
C SER A 235 -4.30 5.09 -8.85
N LEU A 236 -4.95 6.04 -8.20
CA LEU A 236 -5.98 6.88 -8.76
C LEU A 236 -5.36 8.23 -9.13
N PRO A 237 -5.68 8.82 -10.30
CA PRO A 237 -5.22 10.17 -10.62
C PRO A 237 -5.72 11.18 -9.58
N GLU A 238 -4.80 12.01 -9.07
CA GLU A 238 -5.09 13.06 -8.06
C GLU A 238 -6.10 14.10 -8.56
N ASP A 239 -6.06 14.40 -9.87
CA ASP A 239 -6.86 15.43 -10.55
C ASP A 239 -8.13 14.91 -11.23
N GLN A 240 -8.48 13.63 -11.08
CA GLN A 240 -9.64 13.00 -11.69
C GLN A 240 -10.56 12.40 -10.64
N HIS A 241 -11.86 12.65 -10.80
CA HIS A 241 -12.90 12.12 -9.91
C HIS A 241 -13.54 10.83 -10.40
N GLY A 242 -13.05 10.27 -11.50
CA GLY A 242 -13.50 9.00 -12.08
C GLY A 242 -12.84 8.72 -13.41
N GLY A 243 -12.87 7.45 -13.81
CA GLY A 243 -12.32 7.05 -15.10
C GLY A 243 -11.72 5.65 -15.09
N THR A 244 -11.07 5.32 -16.19
CA THR A 244 -10.39 4.04 -16.38
C THR A 244 -8.96 4.12 -15.85
N ILE A 245 -8.53 3.07 -15.15
CA ILE A 245 -7.17 2.93 -14.64
C ILE A 245 -6.38 2.05 -15.60
N ALA A 246 -5.24 2.57 -16.09
CA ALA A 246 -4.46 1.91 -17.14
C ALA A 246 -3.68 0.67 -16.64
N GLY A 247 -3.36 0.58 -15.36
CA GLY A 247 -2.61 -0.54 -14.80
C GLY A 247 -2.30 -0.38 -13.33
N TYR A 248 -1.61 -1.37 -12.79
CA TYR A 248 -1.27 -1.43 -11.37
C TYR A 248 -0.21 -0.40 -10.96
N HIS A 249 -0.20 -0.14 -9.67
CA HIS A 249 0.90 0.49 -8.96
C HIS A 249 1.30 -0.35 -7.75
N CYS A 250 2.57 -0.32 -7.38
CA CYS A 250 3.07 -1.00 -6.20
C CYS A 250 3.96 -0.06 -5.40
N TRP A 251 4.11 -0.37 -4.13
CA TRP A 251 4.91 0.38 -3.17
C TRP A 251 5.52 -0.56 -2.14
N ALA A 252 6.27 -0.01 -1.20
CA ALA A 252 6.90 -0.78 -0.14
C ALA A 252 6.60 -0.19 1.23
N GLN A 253 6.77 -1.03 2.25
CA GLN A 253 6.88 -0.59 3.62
C GLN A 253 8.06 -1.28 4.27
N PHE A 254 8.70 -0.62 5.24
CA PHE A 254 9.69 -1.22 6.10
C PHE A 254 9.31 -1.06 7.58
N TYR A 255 9.75 -1.98 8.42
CA TYR A 255 9.33 -2.01 9.83
C TYR A 255 10.45 -1.59 10.76
N VAL A 256 10.16 -0.62 11.62
CA VAL A 256 11.07 -0.18 12.69
C VAL A 256 10.29 0.11 13.95
N GLN A 257 10.66 -0.52 15.07
CA GLN A 257 10.12 -0.08 16.36
C GLN A 257 10.71 1.28 16.76
N PRO A 258 9.91 2.18 17.36
CA PRO A 258 8.52 2.02 17.78
C PRO A 258 7.48 2.50 16.74
N TYR A 259 7.87 2.71 15.48
CA TYR A 259 7.03 3.33 14.46
C TYR A 259 6.06 2.36 13.77
N GLY A 260 6.33 1.05 13.83
CA GLY A 260 5.58 0.06 13.07
C GLY A 260 6.01 0.03 11.60
N TRP A 261 5.07 -0.24 10.70
CA TRP A 261 5.29 -0.23 9.26
C TRP A 261 5.35 1.19 8.71
N ILE A 262 6.48 1.58 8.16
CA ILE A 262 6.77 2.89 7.60
C ILE A 262 6.62 2.82 6.08
N PRO A 263 5.71 3.61 5.47
CA PRO A 263 5.48 3.59 4.03
C PRO A 263 6.61 4.23 3.24
N VAL A 264 6.87 3.68 2.03
CA VAL A 264 7.84 4.18 1.07
C VAL A 264 7.35 3.99 -0.36
N ASP A 265 7.44 5.05 -1.17
CA ASP A 265 7.22 4.98 -2.60
C ASP A 265 8.38 5.63 -3.37
N ALA A 266 9.42 4.84 -3.63
CA ALA A 266 10.62 5.32 -4.32
C ALA A 266 10.35 5.68 -5.79
N SER A 267 9.38 5.04 -6.43
CA SER A 267 9.04 5.30 -7.82
C SER A 267 8.23 6.59 -8.01
N GLU A 268 7.31 6.90 -7.10
CA GLU A 268 6.61 8.19 -7.13
C GLU A 268 7.54 9.33 -6.71
N ALA A 269 8.42 9.11 -5.77
CA ALA A 269 9.46 10.08 -5.41
C ALA A 269 10.39 10.42 -6.59
N TRP A 270 10.71 9.43 -7.42
CA TRP A 270 11.50 9.65 -8.64
C TRP A 270 10.74 10.49 -9.68
N LYS A 271 9.44 10.20 -9.88
CA LYS A 271 8.58 10.96 -10.81
C LYS A 271 8.29 12.39 -10.31
N HIS A 272 8.20 12.55 -8.99
CA HIS A 272 7.84 13.80 -8.32
C HIS A 272 8.92 14.20 -7.31
N PRO A 273 10.09 14.72 -7.77
CA PRO A 273 11.22 15.03 -6.89
C PRO A 273 10.89 15.99 -5.74
N GLN A 274 9.89 16.87 -5.94
CA GLN A 274 9.40 17.78 -4.92
C GLN A 274 8.65 17.07 -3.77
N LYS A 275 8.08 15.89 -4.03
CA LYS A 275 7.43 15.00 -3.04
C LYS A 275 8.39 13.92 -2.48
N LYS A 276 9.70 13.98 -2.77
CA LYS A 276 10.69 12.97 -2.33
C LYS A 276 10.67 12.73 -0.83
N ASN A 277 10.61 13.79 -0.03
CA ASN A 277 10.57 13.65 1.43
C ASN A 277 9.21 13.16 1.94
N TYR A 278 8.14 13.43 1.22
CA TYR A 278 6.80 12.94 1.52
C TYR A 278 6.73 11.41 1.37
N PHE A 279 7.17 10.88 0.24
CA PHE A 279 7.15 9.45 -0.05
C PHE A 279 8.16 8.61 0.75
N PHE A 280 8.91 9.21 1.67
CA PHE A 280 9.65 8.53 2.72
C PHE A 280 8.94 8.75 4.06
N GLY A 281 8.00 7.89 4.38
CA GLY A 281 7.17 7.94 5.58
C GLY A 281 5.70 8.20 5.30
N ALA A 282 5.28 8.35 4.03
CA ALA A 282 3.88 8.52 3.68
C ALA A 282 3.47 7.81 2.38
N HIS A 283 2.23 7.34 2.36
CA HIS A 283 1.45 7.00 1.16
C HIS A 283 0.21 7.86 1.15
N ASP A 284 -0.09 8.47 0.00
CA ASP A 284 -1.28 9.26 -0.23
C ASP A 284 -2.57 8.43 -0.16
N ASP A 285 -3.70 9.09 -0.16
CA ASP A 285 -5.03 8.53 -0.22
C ASP A 285 -5.50 8.21 -1.66
N ASP A 286 -4.69 8.56 -2.67
CA ASP A 286 -4.93 8.30 -4.09
C ASP A 286 -4.52 6.89 -4.53
N ARG A 287 -4.89 5.88 -3.76
CA ARG A 287 -4.57 4.48 -4.05
C ARG A 287 -5.55 3.50 -3.45
N VAL A 288 -5.61 2.31 -4.00
CA VAL A 288 -6.31 1.17 -3.42
C VAL A 288 -5.39 -0.04 -3.38
N GLN A 289 -5.28 -0.68 -2.21
CA GLN A 289 -4.44 -1.86 -1.99
C GLN A 289 -5.22 -3.15 -2.25
N PHE A 290 -4.58 -4.11 -2.91
CA PHE A 290 -5.14 -5.43 -3.17
C PHE A 290 -4.35 -6.54 -2.49
N SER A 291 -3.05 -6.65 -2.72
CA SER A 291 -2.29 -7.74 -2.12
C SER A 291 -0.94 -7.30 -1.54
N VAL A 292 -0.44 -8.15 -0.67
CA VAL A 292 0.86 -8.03 0.00
C VAL A 292 1.71 -9.24 -0.37
N GLY A 293 3.02 -9.05 -0.44
CA GLY A 293 3.98 -10.11 -0.57
C GLY A 293 4.28 -10.50 -2.02
N ARG A 294 5.18 -11.46 -2.11
CA ARG A 294 5.65 -12.04 -3.37
C ARG A 294 5.78 -13.55 -3.22
N ASP A 295 5.90 -14.25 -4.35
CA ASP A 295 5.95 -15.71 -4.40
C ASP A 295 4.73 -16.38 -3.77
N ILE A 296 3.55 -15.78 -4.01
CA ILE A 296 2.29 -16.13 -3.37
C ILE A 296 1.81 -17.50 -3.85
N ARG A 297 1.52 -18.38 -2.87
CA ARG A 297 0.87 -19.68 -3.08
C ARG A 297 -0.60 -19.58 -2.75
N LEU A 298 -1.44 -19.90 -3.72
CA LEU A 298 -2.90 -19.83 -3.57
C LEU A 298 -3.44 -21.10 -2.89
N ASP A 299 -4.63 -21.02 -2.31
CA ASP A 299 -5.37 -22.13 -1.71
C ASP A 299 -6.86 -22.06 -2.12
N PRO A 300 -7.39 -22.94 -3.00
CA PRO A 300 -6.73 -24.12 -3.61
C PRO A 300 -5.49 -23.76 -4.43
N PRO A 301 -4.47 -24.64 -4.42
CA PRO A 301 -3.18 -24.33 -5.03
C PRO A 301 -3.24 -24.30 -6.55
N GLN A 302 -2.55 -23.34 -7.13
CA GLN A 302 -2.20 -23.34 -8.56
C GLN A 302 -1.21 -24.47 -8.86
N GLN A 303 -1.24 -24.98 -10.10
CA GLN A 303 -0.25 -25.95 -10.59
C GLN A 303 1.03 -25.26 -11.08
N GLY A 304 0.91 -23.99 -11.50
CA GLY A 304 2.06 -23.17 -11.89
C GLY A 304 2.93 -22.75 -10.71
N GLU A 305 3.97 -21.98 -11.04
CA GLU A 305 4.87 -21.39 -10.05
C GLU A 305 4.14 -20.44 -9.10
N PRO A 306 4.65 -20.22 -7.88
CA PRO A 306 4.15 -19.19 -6.99
C PRO A 306 4.08 -17.83 -7.69
N LEU A 307 3.00 -17.08 -7.47
CA LEU A 307 2.78 -15.81 -8.16
C LEU A 307 3.80 -14.77 -7.68
N ASN A 308 4.51 -14.17 -8.62
CA ASN A 308 5.47 -13.11 -8.31
C ASN A 308 4.83 -11.94 -7.55
N TYR A 309 3.60 -11.58 -7.92
CA TYR A 309 2.68 -10.67 -7.22
C TYR A 309 1.25 -10.97 -7.68
N PHE A 310 0.25 -10.51 -6.94
CA PHE A 310 -1.13 -10.88 -7.22
C PHE A 310 -2.03 -9.63 -7.30
N ILE A 311 -2.17 -9.10 -8.52
CA ILE A 311 -3.01 -7.94 -8.84
C ILE A 311 -3.91 -8.20 -10.05
N TYR A 312 -3.46 -9.01 -10.98
CA TYR A 312 -4.25 -9.51 -12.10
C TYR A 312 -4.80 -10.90 -11.80
N PRO A 313 -5.91 -11.31 -12.44
CA PRO A 313 -6.42 -12.65 -12.26
C PRO A 313 -5.39 -13.67 -12.77
N TYR A 314 -5.25 -14.75 -12.04
CA TYR A 314 -4.49 -15.91 -12.49
C TYR A 314 -5.46 -17.01 -12.90
N ALA A 315 -5.21 -17.68 -14.01
CA ALA A 315 -6.06 -18.73 -14.52
C ALA A 315 -5.24 -19.89 -15.09
N GLU A 316 -5.79 -21.10 -14.97
CA GLU A 316 -5.24 -22.34 -15.50
C GLU A 316 -6.33 -23.17 -16.19
N VAL A 317 -6.00 -23.73 -17.33
CA VAL A 317 -6.80 -24.77 -18.02
C VAL A 317 -5.96 -26.03 -18.03
N ASP A 318 -6.43 -27.09 -17.36
CA ASP A 318 -5.70 -28.34 -17.18
C ASP A 318 -4.25 -28.13 -16.69
N GLY A 319 -4.07 -27.15 -15.77
CA GLY A 319 -2.78 -26.79 -15.19
C GLY A 319 -1.87 -25.92 -16.06
N LYS A 320 -2.34 -25.49 -17.24
CA LYS A 320 -1.59 -24.58 -18.11
C LYS A 320 -2.11 -23.15 -17.94
N PRO A 321 -1.24 -22.15 -17.77
CA PRO A 321 -1.66 -20.78 -17.61
C PRO A 321 -2.52 -20.27 -18.77
N LEU A 322 -3.60 -19.57 -18.45
CA LEU A 322 -4.47 -18.86 -19.40
C LEU A 322 -4.43 -17.36 -19.10
N ALA A 323 -4.10 -16.56 -20.12
CA ALA A 323 -4.16 -15.11 -20.00
C ALA A 323 -5.61 -14.62 -20.00
N LEU A 324 -5.96 -13.75 -19.06
CA LEU A 324 -7.27 -13.10 -18.97
C LEU A 324 -7.13 -11.59 -19.17
N GLU A 325 -8.16 -10.98 -19.77
CA GLU A 325 -8.25 -9.53 -19.85
C GLU A 325 -8.91 -8.97 -18.60
N SER A 326 -8.40 -7.84 -18.12
CA SER A 326 -9.04 -7.09 -17.03
C SER A 326 -9.13 -5.62 -17.35
N LYS A 327 -10.18 -4.98 -16.82
CA LYS A 327 -10.39 -3.53 -16.89
C LYS A 327 -10.69 -3.02 -15.49
N PHE A 328 -10.17 -1.83 -15.19
CA PHE A 328 -10.31 -1.20 -13.89
C PHE A 328 -10.86 0.20 -14.08
N SER A 329 -11.77 0.60 -13.23
CA SER A 329 -12.29 1.96 -13.21
C SER A 329 -12.67 2.36 -11.79
N PHE A 330 -12.73 3.65 -11.55
CA PHE A 330 -13.17 4.21 -10.29
C PHE A 330 -14.08 5.40 -10.52
N GLN A 331 -14.85 5.74 -9.50
CA GLN A 331 -15.66 6.93 -9.42
C GLN A 331 -15.64 7.44 -7.99
N ASP A 332 -15.18 8.67 -7.78
CA ASP A 332 -15.21 9.29 -6.46
C ASP A 332 -16.64 9.40 -5.94
N ARG A 333 -16.76 9.23 -4.65
CA ARG A 333 -18.01 9.44 -3.92
C ARG A 333 -17.92 10.76 -3.19
N MET A 334 -18.88 11.62 -3.43
CA MET A 334 -19.02 12.82 -2.62
C MET A 334 -19.32 12.36 -1.18
N SER A 335 -18.54 12.85 -0.22
CA SER A 335 -18.93 12.72 1.18
C SER A 335 -20.30 13.36 1.31
N SER A 336 -21.28 12.61 1.80
CA SER A 336 -22.56 13.20 2.22
C SER A 336 -22.30 14.02 3.49
N SER A 337 -21.71 15.19 3.32
CA SER A 337 -21.73 16.24 4.32
C SER A 337 -22.99 17.04 4.10
N ASP A 338 -24.05 16.65 4.81
CA ASP A 338 -25.20 17.47 5.16
C ASP A 338 -25.42 17.41 6.66
#